data_882cc85af2c4c830d46484a0e6a3be32
#
_entry.id   882cc85af2c4c830d46484a0e6a3be32
#
_cell.length_a   1.000
_cell.length_b   1.000
_cell.length_c   1.000
_cell.angle_alpha   90.00
_cell.angle_beta   90.00
_cell.angle_gamma   90.00
#
_symmetry.space_group_name_H-M   'P 1'
#
loop_
_entity.id
_entity.type
_entity.pdbx_description
1 polymer ?
#
loop_
_entity_poly.entity_id
_entity_poly.type
_entity_poly.pdbx_seq_one_letter_code
_entity_poly.pdbx_strand_id
1 'polypeptide(L)'
;MRIATWNVNSITARLPRLLAWLESSGTDVLCLQEAKVAEAQFPTEQLRELGYEAAVHATGRWNGVAVLSKVGLADVVKGLPGDPGYDGSAEPRAISATCGPVRVWSVYVPNGREVDHPHYAYKLQWFEALKAAVAGDAGGSRPFAVLGDYNVAPTDDDVFDTAAFEGLTHVTPAERAALTSLRETGLSDVVPRPLKYDHPYTYWDYRQLAFPKNRGMRIDLVYGNEPFAKAVQDAYVDREERKGKGASDHAPVVVDLEV
;
A
#
# COMPACT_ATOMS: atom_id res chain seq x y z
N MET A 1 -17.87 -6.64 -0.21
CA MET A 1 -17.06 -5.58 0.39
C MET A 1 -15.92 -5.22 -0.54
N ARG A 2 -15.69 -3.94 -0.81
CA ARG A 2 -14.57 -3.49 -1.67
C ARG A 2 -13.49 -2.82 -0.83
N ILE A 3 -12.28 -3.34 -0.90
CA ILE A 3 -11.10 -2.79 -0.22
C ILE A 3 -10.08 -2.33 -1.26
N ALA A 4 -9.38 -1.23 -1.01
CA ALA A 4 -8.33 -0.76 -1.90
C ALA A 4 -7.11 -0.26 -1.13
N THR A 5 -5.98 -0.18 -1.85
CA THR A 5 -4.78 0.54 -1.39
C THR A 5 -4.33 1.52 -2.46
N TRP A 6 -3.89 2.70 -2.04
CA TRP A 6 -3.41 3.75 -2.94
C TRP A 6 -2.34 4.64 -2.29
N ASN A 7 -1.16 4.63 -2.84
CA ASN A 7 -0.18 5.67 -2.57
C ASN A 7 -0.59 6.94 -3.33
N VAL A 8 -1.01 7.98 -2.61
CA VAL A 8 -1.53 9.21 -3.22
C VAL A 8 -0.46 10.27 -3.47
N ASN A 9 0.77 10.05 -3.02
CA ASN A 9 1.89 11.00 -3.18
C ASN A 9 1.46 12.44 -2.87
N SER A 10 1.04 12.71 -1.63
CA SER A 10 0.39 13.90 -1.07
C SER A 10 -1.13 13.94 -1.24
N ILE A 11 -1.83 13.74 -0.13
CA ILE A 11 -3.30 13.78 -0.09
C ILE A 11 -3.83 15.18 -0.47
N THR A 12 -3.17 16.24 -0.04
CA THR A 12 -3.56 17.62 -0.37
C THR A 12 -3.55 17.87 -1.87
N ALA A 13 -2.50 17.38 -2.55
CA ALA A 13 -2.36 17.56 -4.00
C ALA A 13 -3.35 16.68 -4.80
N ARG A 14 -3.82 15.57 -4.24
CA ARG A 14 -4.71 14.58 -4.89
C ARG A 14 -6.14 14.64 -4.37
N LEU A 15 -6.46 15.51 -3.42
CA LEU A 15 -7.76 15.50 -2.76
C LEU A 15 -8.96 15.54 -3.72
N PRO A 16 -9.00 16.40 -4.74
CA PRO A 16 -10.15 16.39 -5.67
C PRO A 16 -10.30 15.06 -6.42
N ARG A 17 -9.20 14.42 -6.79
CA ARG A 17 -9.23 13.11 -7.47
C ARG A 17 -9.63 12.01 -6.51
N LEU A 18 -9.08 12.02 -5.29
CA LEU A 18 -9.41 11.05 -4.26
C LEU A 18 -10.91 11.07 -3.94
N LEU A 19 -11.49 12.24 -3.73
CA LEU A 19 -12.93 12.38 -3.44
C LEU A 19 -13.78 11.87 -4.60
N ALA A 20 -13.49 12.28 -5.86
CA ALA A 20 -14.20 11.81 -7.04
C ALA A 20 -14.09 10.29 -7.22
N TRP A 21 -12.92 9.72 -6.98
CA TRP A 21 -12.71 8.28 -7.06
C TRP A 21 -13.47 7.52 -5.97
N LEU A 22 -13.48 8.01 -4.73
CA LEU A 22 -14.24 7.42 -3.63
C LEU A 22 -15.76 7.43 -3.88
N GLU A 23 -16.28 8.48 -4.51
CA GLU A 23 -17.70 8.56 -4.92
C GLU A 23 -18.05 7.53 -5.99
N SER A 24 -17.17 7.33 -6.96
CA SER A 24 -17.46 6.50 -8.15
C SER A 24 -17.08 5.03 -7.97
N SER A 25 -16.05 4.71 -7.18
CA SER A 25 -15.51 3.35 -7.07
C SER A 25 -16.35 2.42 -6.21
N GLY A 26 -17.16 2.95 -5.30
CA GLY A 26 -17.91 2.15 -4.32
C GLY A 26 -16.99 1.46 -3.29
N THR A 27 -15.80 2.01 -3.04
CA THR A 27 -14.83 1.47 -2.08
C THR A 27 -15.35 1.60 -0.64
N ASP A 28 -15.35 0.51 0.11
CA ASP A 28 -15.74 0.48 1.53
C ASP A 28 -14.59 0.82 2.46
N VAL A 29 -13.38 0.34 2.13
CA VAL A 29 -12.15 0.57 2.90
C VAL A 29 -11.01 0.96 1.98
N LEU A 30 -10.31 2.05 2.30
CA LEU A 30 -9.13 2.50 1.57
C LEU A 30 -7.93 2.67 2.49
N CYS A 31 -6.85 1.94 2.18
CA CYS A 31 -5.53 2.10 2.78
C CYS A 31 -4.72 3.11 1.98
N LEU A 32 -4.31 4.23 2.60
CA LEU A 32 -3.56 5.31 1.95
C LEU A 32 -2.10 5.32 2.40
N GLN A 33 -1.21 5.66 1.46
CA GLN A 33 0.20 5.89 1.72
C GLN A 33 0.61 7.27 1.17
N GLU A 34 1.68 7.79 1.71
CA GLU A 34 2.24 9.11 1.40
C GLU A 34 1.23 10.26 1.53
N ALA A 35 0.51 10.30 2.64
CA ALA A 35 -0.42 11.39 2.93
C ALA A 35 0.29 12.76 2.93
N LYS A 36 1.56 12.84 3.39
CA LYS A 36 2.44 14.03 3.35
C LYS A 36 1.78 15.29 3.92
N VAL A 37 1.06 15.13 5.01
CA VAL A 37 0.34 16.19 5.71
C VAL A 37 0.40 15.91 7.21
N ALA A 38 0.35 16.94 8.05
CA ALA A 38 0.18 16.73 9.48
C ALA A 38 -1.21 16.18 9.80
N GLU A 39 -1.34 15.33 10.80
CA GLU A 39 -2.60 14.70 11.16
C GLU A 39 -3.73 15.72 11.36
N ALA A 40 -3.44 16.85 12.01
CA ALA A 40 -4.42 17.93 12.23
C ALA A 40 -4.90 18.63 10.94
N GLN A 41 -4.19 18.44 9.82
CA GLN A 41 -4.52 19.01 8.50
C GLN A 41 -5.06 17.96 7.54
N PHE A 42 -5.23 16.71 8.00
CA PHE A 42 -5.81 15.65 7.19
C PHE A 42 -7.27 15.99 6.84
N PRO A 43 -7.75 15.79 5.60
CA PRO A 43 -9.07 16.25 5.13
C PRO A 43 -10.23 15.41 5.66
N THR A 44 -10.29 15.21 6.97
CA THR A 44 -11.26 14.32 7.65
C THR A 44 -12.71 14.74 7.41
N GLU A 45 -13.00 16.05 7.37
CA GLU A 45 -14.36 16.55 7.16
C GLU A 45 -14.88 16.21 5.75
N GLN A 46 -14.10 16.46 4.70
CA GLN A 46 -14.50 16.14 3.34
C GLN A 46 -14.70 14.62 3.13
N LEU A 47 -13.89 13.79 3.80
CA LEU A 47 -14.05 12.34 3.78
C LEU A 47 -15.27 11.88 4.55
N ARG A 48 -15.60 12.54 5.66
CA ARG A 48 -16.81 12.28 6.46
C ARG A 48 -18.08 12.60 5.66
N GLU A 49 -18.08 13.66 4.85
CA GLU A 49 -19.19 14.00 3.95
C GLU A 49 -19.50 12.87 2.95
N LEU A 50 -18.48 12.07 2.57
CA LEU A 50 -18.63 10.88 1.75
C LEU A 50 -18.91 9.59 2.55
N GLY A 51 -19.09 9.72 3.88
CA GLY A 51 -19.40 8.61 4.77
C GLY A 51 -18.20 7.83 5.30
N TYR A 52 -16.97 8.34 5.13
CA TYR A 52 -15.77 7.67 5.65
C TYR A 52 -15.36 8.19 7.03
N GLU A 53 -15.12 7.26 7.94
CA GLU A 53 -14.27 7.50 9.10
C GLU A 53 -12.80 7.37 8.68
N ALA A 54 -11.90 8.09 9.36
CA ALA A 54 -10.47 8.08 9.05
C ALA A 54 -9.63 7.81 10.30
N ALA A 55 -8.78 6.80 10.24
CA ALA A 55 -7.68 6.60 11.16
C ALA A 55 -6.39 7.05 10.46
N VAL A 56 -5.63 7.97 11.07
CA VAL A 56 -4.48 8.62 10.45
C VAL A 56 -3.25 8.48 11.33
N HIS A 57 -2.11 8.20 10.72
CA HIS A 57 -0.79 8.29 11.33
C HIS A 57 0.13 9.07 10.41
N ALA A 58 0.31 10.36 10.68
CA ALA A 58 1.05 11.28 9.83
C ALA A 58 1.62 12.43 10.68
N THR A 59 2.84 12.87 10.38
CA THR A 59 3.56 13.87 11.18
C THR A 59 3.92 15.14 10.40
N GLY A 60 3.66 15.18 9.09
CA GLY A 60 3.97 16.34 8.26
C GLY A 60 4.22 15.99 6.80
N ARG A 61 5.13 16.71 6.17
CA ARG A 61 5.37 16.65 4.71
C ARG A 61 5.99 15.35 4.18
N TRP A 62 6.38 14.43 5.05
CA TRP A 62 7.00 13.15 4.68
C TRP A 62 6.17 11.98 5.16
N ASN A 63 6.16 10.88 4.37
CA ASN A 63 5.47 9.64 4.73
C ASN A 63 3.97 9.86 5.02
N GLY A 64 3.42 9.20 6.02
CA GLY A 64 2.03 9.29 6.44
C GLY A 64 1.15 8.22 5.80
N VAL A 65 0.43 7.50 6.64
CA VAL A 65 -0.49 6.43 6.26
C VAL A 65 -1.86 6.66 6.91
N ALA A 66 -2.90 6.14 6.25
CA ALA A 66 -4.24 6.22 6.81
C ALA A 66 -5.08 5.00 6.41
N VAL A 67 -6.12 4.72 7.17
CA VAL A 67 -7.22 3.82 6.81
C VAL A 67 -8.51 4.63 6.82
N LEU A 68 -9.20 4.64 5.68
CA LEU A 68 -10.54 5.21 5.52
C LEU A 68 -11.55 4.07 5.48
N SER A 69 -12.69 4.20 6.19
CA SER A 69 -13.69 3.14 6.23
C SER A 69 -15.13 3.69 6.28
N LYS A 70 -16.02 3.11 5.48
CA LYS A 70 -17.49 3.30 5.56
C LYS A 70 -18.16 2.26 6.45
N VAL A 71 -17.43 1.23 6.87
CA VAL A 71 -17.98 0.08 7.60
C VAL A 71 -17.50 0.01 9.04
N GLY A 72 -17.10 1.16 9.59
CA GLY A 72 -16.60 1.34 10.94
C GLY A 72 -15.09 1.20 11.04
N LEU A 73 -14.53 1.78 12.09
CA LEU A 73 -13.11 1.72 12.47
C LEU A 73 -13.00 1.34 13.94
N ALA A 74 -12.36 0.21 14.24
CA ALA A 74 -12.07 -0.24 15.59
C ALA A 74 -10.62 -0.74 15.69
N ASP A 75 -10.14 -0.93 16.92
CA ASP A 75 -8.82 -1.51 17.24
C ASP A 75 -7.67 -0.85 16.47
N VAL A 76 -7.70 0.48 16.37
CA VAL A 76 -6.68 1.25 15.62
C VAL A 76 -5.34 1.19 16.34
N VAL A 77 -4.29 0.79 15.60
CA VAL A 77 -2.90 0.82 16.08
C VAL A 77 -2.09 1.68 15.13
N LYS A 78 -1.52 2.78 15.65
CA LYS A 78 -0.63 3.68 14.90
C LYS A 78 0.82 3.27 15.08
N GLY A 79 1.55 3.24 13.98
CA GLY A 79 2.96 2.85 13.93
C GLY A 79 3.14 1.33 13.83
N LEU A 80 4.37 0.92 13.62
CA LEU A 80 4.78 -0.47 13.54
C LEU A 80 5.38 -0.91 14.88
N PRO A 81 4.79 -1.88 15.59
CA PRO A 81 5.45 -2.46 16.77
C PRO A 81 6.84 -2.97 16.42
N GLY A 82 7.84 -2.53 17.18
CA GLY A 82 9.23 -2.90 16.92
C GLY A 82 9.89 -2.17 15.74
N ASP A 83 9.30 -1.06 15.28
CA ASP A 83 9.94 -0.21 14.23
C ASP A 83 11.38 0.11 14.62
N PRO A 84 12.37 -0.25 13.77
CA PRO A 84 13.78 0.03 14.06
C PRO A 84 14.10 1.53 14.06
N GLY A 85 13.24 2.35 13.45
CA GLY A 85 13.48 3.77 13.25
C GLY A 85 14.58 4.08 12.24
N TYR A 86 14.53 5.27 11.67
CA TYR A 86 15.58 5.82 10.83
C TYR A 86 16.09 7.12 11.45
N ASP A 87 17.42 7.28 11.56
CA ASP A 87 18.05 8.42 12.24
C ASP A 87 17.49 8.66 13.68
N GLY A 88 17.22 7.56 14.40
CA GLY A 88 16.75 7.61 15.80
C GLY A 88 15.26 7.91 15.96
N SER A 89 14.47 7.91 14.88
CA SER A 89 13.04 8.19 14.92
C SER A 89 12.24 7.14 14.16
N ALA A 90 11.13 6.66 14.76
CA ALA A 90 10.11 5.90 14.02
C ALA A 90 9.37 6.84 13.07
N GLU A 91 9.13 6.38 11.85
CA GLU A 91 8.42 7.14 10.82
C GLU A 91 6.95 6.68 10.70
N PRO A 92 6.00 7.57 10.34
CA PRO A 92 4.59 7.21 10.19
C PRO A 92 4.35 6.39 8.89
N ARG A 93 4.71 5.10 8.94
CA ARG A 93 4.70 4.18 7.79
C ARG A 93 3.73 3.00 7.92
N ALA A 94 3.11 2.82 9.08
CA ALA A 94 2.17 1.74 9.30
C ALA A 94 1.01 2.19 10.19
N ILE A 95 -0.19 1.73 9.87
CA ILE A 95 -1.39 1.86 10.69
C ILE A 95 -2.29 0.67 10.44
N SER A 96 -2.91 0.14 11.48
CA SER A 96 -3.89 -0.92 11.33
C SER A 96 -5.22 -0.56 11.95
N ALA A 97 -6.29 -1.17 11.44
CA ALA A 97 -7.64 -1.02 11.95
C ALA A 97 -8.48 -2.26 11.63
N THR A 98 -9.51 -2.48 12.43
CA THR A 98 -10.61 -3.40 12.12
C THR A 98 -11.72 -2.63 11.42
N CYS A 99 -12.08 -3.04 10.20
CA CYS A 99 -13.09 -2.43 9.34
C CYS A 99 -14.20 -3.45 9.08
N GLY A 100 -15.31 -3.38 9.81
CA GLY A 100 -16.33 -4.41 9.76
C GLY A 100 -15.76 -5.81 10.08
N PRO A 101 -15.91 -6.80 9.17
CA PRO A 101 -15.40 -8.16 9.41
C PRO A 101 -13.89 -8.30 9.15
N VAL A 102 -13.24 -7.33 8.51
CA VAL A 102 -11.86 -7.44 8.04
C VAL A 102 -10.91 -6.61 8.88
N ARG A 103 -9.75 -7.16 9.23
CA ARG A 103 -8.65 -6.39 9.80
C ARG A 103 -7.64 -6.05 8.71
N VAL A 104 -7.20 -4.79 8.66
CA VAL A 104 -6.26 -4.30 7.64
C VAL A 104 -5.07 -3.58 8.25
N TRP A 105 -3.92 -3.68 7.60
CA TRP A 105 -2.78 -2.80 7.77
C TRP A 105 -2.56 -1.99 6.49
N SER A 106 -2.44 -0.66 6.62
CA SER A 106 -1.90 0.22 5.59
C SER A 106 -0.42 0.42 5.86
N VAL A 107 0.43 0.01 4.91
CA VAL A 107 1.88 0.05 5.06
C VAL A 107 2.54 0.86 3.94
N TYR A 108 3.58 1.61 4.30
CA TYR A 108 4.47 2.32 3.40
C TYR A 108 5.90 1.91 3.72
N VAL A 109 6.36 0.84 3.10
CA VAL A 109 7.70 0.30 3.31
C VAL A 109 8.76 1.33 2.89
N PRO A 110 9.85 1.50 3.64
CA PRO A 110 10.94 2.38 3.24
C PRO A 110 11.42 2.11 1.81
N ASN A 111 11.65 3.18 1.03
CA ASN A 111 12.08 3.02 -0.37
C ASN A 111 13.43 2.29 -0.52
N GLY A 112 14.36 2.50 0.42
CA GLY A 112 15.71 1.93 0.36
C GLY A 112 16.73 2.86 -0.29
N ARG A 113 16.31 3.79 -1.16
CA ARG A 113 17.14 4.72 -1.92
C ARG A 113 18.11 3.99 -2.86
N GLU A 114 19.31 3.65 -2.37
CA GLU A 114 20.36 2.91 -3.09
C GLU A 114 20.81 1.70 -2.25
N VAL A 115 21.30 0.65 -2.87
CA VAL A 115 21.61 -0.63 -2.21
C VAL A 115 22.69 -0.50 -1.13
N ASP A 116 23.61 0.44 -1.29
CA ASP A 116 24.68 0.76 -0.32
C ASP A 116 24.32 1.88 0.68
N HIS A 117 23.11 2.46 0.55
CA HIS A 117 22.65 3.52 1.43
C HIS A 117 22.12 2.95 2.78
N PRO A 118 22.36 3.59 3.94
CA PRO A 118 21.83 3.14 5.24
C PRO A 118 20.31 2.92 5.26
N HIS A 119 19.57 3.66 4.46
CA HIS A 119 18.11 3.51 4.31
C HIS A 119 17.70 2.15 3.72
N TYR A 120 18.59 1.48 2.97
CA TYR A 120 18.34 0.13 2.49
C TYR A 120 18.40 -0.91 3.63
N ALA A 121 19.40 -0.81 4.52
CA ALA A 121 19.45 -1.65 5.70
C ALA A 121 18.24 -1.43 6.61
N TYR A 122 17.83 -0.16 6.79
CA TYR A 122 16.58 0.19 7.50
C TYR A 122 15.35 -0.48 6.86
N LYS A 123 15.22 -0.48 5.52
CA LYS A 123 14.14 -1.15 4.81
C LYS A 123 14.05 -2.65 5.16
N LEU A 124 15.18 -3.36 5.13
CA LEU A 124 15.21 -4.79 5.45
C LEU A 124 14.85 -5.06 6.91
N GLN A 125 15.37 -4.25 7.85
CA GLN A 125 15.00 -4.35 9.27
C GLN A 125 13.51 -4.04 9.49
N TRP A 126 12.96 -3.09 8.74
CA TRP A 126 11.54 -2.73 8.82
C TRP A 126 10.64 -3.90 8.36
N PHE A 127 11.05 -4.67 7.36
CA PHE A 127 10.34 -5.91 6.96
C PHE A 127 10.34 -6.96 8.06
N GLU A 128 11.44 -7.13 8.80
CA GLU A 128 11.49 -8.06 9.93
C GLU A 128 10.53 -7.62 11.05
N ALA A 129 10.47 -6.32 11.34
CA ALA A 129 9.51 -5.79 12.31
C ALA A 129 8.05 -5.97 11.81
N LEU A 130 7.77 -5.73 10.53
CA LEU A 130 6.45 -5.97 9.95
C LEU A 130 6.04 -7.44 10.07
N LYS A 131 6.93 -8.36 9.70
CA LYS A 131 6.71 -9.81 9.84
C LYS A 131 6.33 -10.18 11.27
N ALA A 132 7.06 -9.70 12.26
CA ALA A 132 6.78 -9.96 13.66
C ALA A 132 5.43 -9.38 14.10
N ALA A 133 5.11 -8.16 13.67
CA ALA A 133 3.88 -7.47 14.04
C ALA A 133 2.61 -8.15 13.50
N VAL A 134 2.67 -8.73 12.30
CA VAL A 134 1.50 -9.30 11.62
C VAL A 134 1.30 -10.79 11.83
N ALA A 135 2.29 -11.50 12.40
CA ALA A 135 2.28 -12.97 12.51
C ALA A 135 1.05 -13.52 13.24
N GLY A 136 0.58 -12.83 14.28
CA GLY A 136 -0.61 -13.24 15.04
C GLY A 136 -1.89 -13.15 14.22
N ASP A 137 -2.11 -12.05 13.52
CA ASP A 137 -3.28 -11.85 12.66
C ASP A 137 -3.21 -12.72 11.40
N ALA A 138 -2.01 -12.95 10.85
CA ALA A 138 -1.79 -13.78 9.68
C ALA A 138 -2.23 -15.24 9.90
N GLY A 139 -1.96 -15.80 11.09
CA GLY A 139 -2.41 -17.15 11.48
C GLY A 139 -3.84 -17.21 12.05
N GLY A 140 -4.55 -16.07 12.10
CA GLY A 140 -5.88 -15.98 12.68
C GLY A 140 -7.02 -16.44 11.77
N SER A 141 -8.22 -16.57 12.34
CA SER A 141 -9.43 -16.99 11.61
C SER A 141 -10.24 -15.82 11.02
N ARG A 142 -9.94 -14.56 11.41
CA ARG A 142 -10.56 -13.37 10.85
C ARG A 142 -9.89 -13.05 9.49
N PRO A 143 -10.65 -12.64 8.47
CA PRO A 143 -10.06 -12.08 7.26
C PRO A 143 -9.11 -10.92 7.60
N PHE A 144 -7.86 -11.04 7.18
CA PHE A 144 -6.78 -10.12 7.50
C PHE A 144 -5.92 -9.84 6.27
N ALA A 145 -5.58 -8.58 6.05
CA ALA A 145 -4.67 -8.21 4.96
C ALA A 145 -3.72 -7.08 5.33
N VAL A 146 -2.53 -7.15 4.74
CA VAL A 146 -1.51 -6.09 4.76
C VAL A 146 -1.43 -5.52 3.36
N LEU A 147 -1.88 -4.26 3.20
CA LEU A 147 -1.97 -3.58 1.92
C LEU A 147 -1.07 -2.34 1.92
N GLY A 148 -0.49 -2.03 0.79
CA GLY A 148 0.25 -0.78 0.68
C GLY A 148 1.34 -0.79 -0.37
N ASP A 149 2.16 0.27 -0.31
CA ASP A 149 3.36 0.43 -1.11
C ASP A 149 4.53 -0.28 -0.41
N TYR A 150 4.92 -1.41 -0.98
CA TYR A 150 6.01 -2.22 -0.45
C TYR A 150 7.38 -1.81 -0.99
N ASN A 151 7.42 -0.93 -2.00
CA ASN A 151 8.67 -0.55 -2.67
C ASN A 151 9.53 -1.76 -3.10
N VAL A 152 8.90 -2.91 -3.37
CA VAL A 152 9.52 -4.13 -3.89
C VAL A 152 8.62 -4.75 -4.96
N ALA A 153 9.21 -5.08 -6.10
CA ALA A 153 8.59 -5.89 -7.15
C ALA A 153 8.84 -7.37 -6.85
N PRO A 154 7.80 -8.19 -6.60
CA PRO A 154 7.95 -9.57 -6.16
C PRO A 154 8.70 -10.47 -7.15
N THR A 155 8.48 -10.28 -8.43
CA THR A 155 9.04 -11.11 -9.51
C THR A 155 9.59 -10.27 -10.67
N ASP A 156 10.19 -10.90 -11.64
CA ASP A 156 10.67 -10.22 -12.86
C ASP A 156 9.53 -9.73 -13.75
N ASP A 157 8.36 -10.38 -13.70
CA ASP A 157 7.16 -9.95 -14.41
C ASP A 157 6.53 -8.68 -13.81
N ASP A 158 6.93 -8.31 -12.59
CA ASP A 158 6.45 -7.13 -11.89
C ASP A 158 7.23 -5.85 -12.20
N VAL A 159 8.18 -5.91 -13.14
CA VAL A 159 8.93 -4.76 -13.67
C VAL A 159 8.92 -4.76 -15.19
N PHE A 160 8.91 -3.58 -15.79
CA PHE A 160 8.87 -3.45 -17.26
C PHE A 160 10.16 -3.92 -17.98
N ASP A 161 11.28 -3.95 -17.28
CA ASP A 161 12.59 -4.36 -17.79
C ASP A 161 13.53 -4.63 -16.62
N THR A 162 13.88 -5.88 -16.39
CA THR A 162 14.76 -6.30 -15.29
C THR A 162 16.17 -5.72 -15.39
N ALA A 163 16.67 -5.57 -16.61
CA ALA A 163 18.01 -5.00 -16.85
C ALA A 163 18.08 -3.51 -16.43
N ALA A 164 16.96 -2.79 -16.51
CA ALA A 164 16.88 -1.39 -16.07
C ALA A 164 17.02 -1.23 -14.55
N PHE A 165 16.86 -2.31 -13.78
CA PHE A 165 16.92 -2.31 -12.31
C PHE A 165 18.13 -3.08 -11.77
N GLU A 166 19.04 -3.53 -12.62
CA GLU A 166 20.24 -4.24 -12.18
C GLU A 166 21.06 -3.36 -11.21
N GLY A 167 21.35 -3.89 -10.01
CA GLY A 167 22.04 -3.15 -8.95
C GLY A 167 21.24 -2.05 -8.25
N LEU A 168 19.95 -1.90 -8.59
CA LEU A 168 19.06 -0.93 -7.95
C LEU A 168 18.16 -1.59 -6.89
N THR A 169 17.60 -0.79 -5.98
CA THR A 169 16.55 -1.23 -5.05
C THR A 169 15.26 -1.62 -5.79
N HIS A 170 14.32 -2.24 -5.09
CA HIS A 170 13.01 -2.78 -5.52
C HIS A 170 13.06 -4.21 -6.10
N VAL A 171 14.19 -4.71 -6.58
CA VAL A 171 14.29 -6.03 -7.24
C VAL A 171 15.40 -6.91 -6.67
N THR A 172 16.08 -6.48 -5.62
CA THR A 172 17.22 -7.22 -5.07
C THR A 172 16.78 -8.56 -4.48
N PRO A 173 17.66 -9.59 -4.49
CA PRO A 173 17.37 -10.85 -3.83
C PRO A 173 17.00 -10.70 -2.35
N ALA A 174 17.62 -9.76 -1.62
CA ALA A 174 17.34 -9.54 -0.20
C ALA A 174 15.94 -8.95 0.02
N GLU A 175 15.51 -8.00 -0.81
CA GLU A 175 14.14 -7.45 -0.76
C GLU A 175 13.08 -8.51 -1.08
N ARG A 176 13.30 -9.31 -2.10
CA ARG A 176 12.40 -10.42 -2.47
C ARG A 176 12.39 -11.53 -1.42
N ALA A 177 13.52 -11.81 -0.77
CA ALA A 177 13.58 -12.73 0.37
C ALA A 177 12.77 -12.20 1.56
N ALA A 178 12.78 -10.90 1.83
CA ALA A 178 11.96 -10.28 2.87
C ALA A 178 10.45 -10.45 2.59
N LEU A 179 10.00 -10.27 1.33
CA LEU A 179 8.62 -10.58 0.94
C LEU A 179 8.28 -12.07 1.12
N THR A 180 9.17 -12.97 0.75
CA THR A 180 9.00 -14.42 0.94
C THR A 180 8.85 -14.74 2.43
N SER A 181 9.72 -14.19 3.27
CA SER A 181 9.66 -14.36 4.72
C SER A 181 8.36 -13.83 5.33
N LEU A 182 7.83 -12.70 4.82
CA LEU A 182 6.53 -12.20 5.23
C LEU A 182 5.39 -13.17 4.85
N ARG A 183 5.43 -13.75 3.66
CA ARG A 183 4.43 -14.73 3.21
C ARG A 183 4.45 -16.02 4.03
N GLU A 184 5.59 -16.43 4.55
CA GLU A 184 5.75 -17.60 5.42
C GLU A 184 4.98 -17.48 6.75
N THR A 185 4.52 -16.28 7.12
CA THR A 185 3.60 -16.10 8.26
C THR A 185 2.18 -16.61 8.01
N GLY A 186 1.87 -17.05 6.79
CA GLY A 186 0.54 -17.50 6.37
C GLY A 186 -0.18 -16.51 5.42
N LEU A 187 0.55 -15.56 4.87
CA LEU A 187 0.01 -14.58 3.92
C LEU A 187 0.23 -15.01 2.46
N SER A 188 -0.75 -14.74 1.61
CA SER A 188 -0.71 -14.96 0.16
C SER A 188 -0.81 -13.65 -0.60
N ASP A 189 -0.05 -13.51 -1.67
CA ASP A 189 -0.14 -12.36 -2.59
C ASP A 189 -1.46 -12.46 -3.38
N VAL A 190 -2.31 -11.45 -3.24
CA VAL A 190 -3.52 -11.28 -4.06
C VAL A 190 -3.12 -10.52 -5.33
N VAL A 191 -2.68 -11.27 -6.33
CA VAL A 191 -2.21 -10.68 -7.59
C VAL A 191 -3.38 -10.13 -8.38
N PRO A 192 -3.39 -8.82 -8.73
CA PRO A 192 -4.45 -8.24 -9.55
C PRO A 192 -4.48 -8.89 -10.94
N ARG A 193 -5.70 -9.15 -11.44
CA ARG A 193 -5.82 -9.62 -12.83
C ARG A 193 -5.45 -8.52 -13.82
N PRO A 194 -4.89 -8.87 -14.98
CA PRO A 194 -4.63 -7.90 -16.03
C PRO A 194 -5.94 -7.35 -16.60
N LEU A 195 -5.96 -6.05 -16.94
CA LEU A 195 -7.07 -5.39 -17.62
C LEU A 195 -6.69 -5.04 -19.06
N LYS A 196 -5.89 -4.00 -19.23
CA LYS A 196 -5.49 -3.49 -20.54
C LYS A 196 -4.16 -4.06 -21.03
N TYR A 197 -3.27 -4.38 -20.12
CA TYR A 197 -1.92 -4.88 -20.39
C TYR A 197 -1.72 -6.17 -19.62
N ASP A 198 -0.81 -7.03 -20.08
CA ASP A 198 -0.56 -8.36 -19.50
C ASP A 198 -0.03 -8.30 -18.05
N HIS A 199 0.65 -7.19 -17.70
CA HIS A 199 1.18 -6.98 -16.35
C HIS A 199 0.41 -5.87 -15.62
N PRO A 200 -0.11 -6.13 -14.40
CA PRO A 200 -0.89 -5.15 -13.61
C PRO A 200 0.04 -4.22 -12.81
N TYR A 201 0.85 -3.41 -13.48
CA TYR A 201 1.68 -2.43 -12.81
C TYR A 201 0.84 -1.45 -12.01
N THR A 202 1.41 -0.97 -10.90
CA THR A 202 0.75 -0.05 -9.95
C THR A 202 1.43 1.31 -9.90
N TYR A 203 2.70 1.39 -10.32
CA TYR A 203 3.55 2.57 -10.28
C TYR A 203 4.19 2.86 -11.65
N TRP A 204 4.28 4.16 -12.01
CA TRP A 204 5.00 4.68 -13.19
C TRP A 204 5.62 6.03 -12.87
N ASP A 205 6.94 6.15 -12.99
CA ASP A 205 7.65 7.41 -12.80
C ASP A 205 7.01 8.55 -13.64
N TYR A 206 7.02 9.77 -13.13
CA TYR A 206 6.57 10.94 -13.88
C TYR A 206 7.45 11.28 -15.07
N ARG A 207 8.72 10.85 -15.02
CA ARG A 207 9.74 11.17 -16.01
C ARG A 207 9.70 10.20 -17.20
N GLN A 208 10.36 10.59 -18.30
CA GLN A 208 10.65 9.76 -19.47
C GLN A 208 9.41 9.15 -20.17
N LEU A 209 8.23 9.74 -19.96
CA LEU A 209 6.97 9.21 -20.48
C LEU A 209 6.71 7.77 -20.02
N ALA A 210 7.06 7.44 -18.77
CA ALA A 210 6.97 6.07 -18.26
C ALA A 210 5.55 5.52 -18.38
N PHE A 211 4.53 6.29 -18.01
CA PHE A 211 3.14 5.84 -18.08
C PHE A 211 2.62 5.59 -19.51
N PRO A 212 2.79 6.52 -20.50
CA PRO A 212 2.40 6.25 -21.88
C PRO A 212 3.13 5.05 -22.51
N LYS A 213 4.39 4.82 -22.13
CA LYS A 213 5.21 3.69 -22.61
C LYS A 213 5.00 2.41 -21.82
N ASN A 214 4.11 2.43 -20.82
CA ASN A 214 3.86 1.34 -19.86
C ASN A 214 5.14 0.81 -19.17
N ARG A 215 6.08 1.70 -18.89
CA ARG A 215 7.30 1.38 -18.11
C ARG A 215 6.98 1.49 -16.63
N GLY A 216 6.36 0.47 -16.07
CA GLY A 216 5.87 0.46 -14.71
C GLY A 216 6.46 -0.67 -13.86
N MET A 217 6.02 -0.68 -12.61
CA MET A 217 6.29 -1.73 -11.62
C MET A 217 5.02 -2.05 -10.85
N ARG A 218 4.86 -3.29 -10.41
CA ARG A 218 3.89 -3.66 -9.39
C ARG A 218 4.59 -3.67 -8.03
N ILE A 219 4.41 -2.62 -7.25
CA ILE A 219 5.00 -2.43 -5.93
C ILE A 219 3.99 -2.11 -4.85
N ASP A 220 2.74 -1.81 -5.22
CA ASP A 220 1.61 -1.75 -4.32
C ASP A 220 0.96 -3.12 -4.28
N LEU A 221 1.04 -3.78 -3.12
CA LEU A 221 0.72 -5.20 -2.97
C LEU A 221 -0.37 -5.39 -1.92
N VAL A 222 -1.09 -6.51 -2.04
CA VAL A 222 -2.09 -6.95 -1.08
C VAL A 222 -1.72 -8.37 -0.63
N TYR A 223 -1.32 -8.52 0.61
CA TYR A 223 -1.05 -9.81 1.23
C TYR A 223 -2.18 -10.16 2.19
N GLY A 224 -2.96 -11.20 1.87
CA GLY A 224 -4.07 -11.68 2.68
C GLY A 224 -3.79 -13.03 3.34
N ASN A 225 -4.33 -13.24 4.55
CA ASN A 225 -4.34 -14.55 5.16
C ASN A 225 -5.33 -15.50 4.45
N GLU A 226 -5.37 -16.77 4.84
CA GLU A 226 -6.22 -17.78 4.20
C GLU A 226 -7.72 -17.39 4.18
N PRO A 227 -8.34 -16.88 5.28
CA PRO A 227 -9.72 -16.41 5.24
C PRO A 227 -9.94 -15.25 4.26
N PHE A 228 -9.02 -14.29 4.20
CA PHE A 228 -9.07 -13.17 3.27
C PHE A 228 -8.95 -13.67 1.82
N ALA A 229 -7.95 -14.48 1.53
CA ALA A 229 -7.68 -15.01 0.19
C ALA A 229 -8.85 -15.83 -0.36
N LYS A 230 -9.54 -16.61 0.50
CA LYS A 230 -10.77 -17.35 0.13
C LYS A 230 -11.96 -16.44 -0.18
N ALA A 231 -12.03 -15.27 0.44
CA ALA A 231 -13.10 -14.31 0.22
C ALA A 231 -12.92 -13.46 -1.05
N VAL A 232 -11.72 -13.43 -1.65
CA VAL A 232 -11.43 -12.64 -2.86
C VAL A 232 -12.26 -13.13 -4.04
N GLN A 233 -13.05 -12.24 -4.63
CA GLN A 233 -13.83 -12.47 -5.83
C GLN A 233 -13.18 -11.85 -7.07
N ASP A 234 -12.56 -10.68 -6.91
CA ASP A 234 -11.83 -9.97 -7.97
C ASP A 234 -10.71 -9.12 -7.38
N ALA A 235 -9.66 -8.89 -8.16
CA ALA A 235 -8.62 -7.93 -7.85
C ALA A 235 -8.10 -7.31 -9.15
N TYR A 236 -7.94 -5.98 -9.18
CA TYR A 236 -7.45 -5.25 -10.35
C TYR A 236 -6.76 -3.93 -9.96
N VAL A 237 -6.03 -3.37 -10.91
CA VAL A 237 -5.44 -2.02 -10.77
C VAL A 237 -6.30 -1.02 -11.55
N ASP A 238 -6.80 0.01 -10.88
CA ASP A 238 -7.52 1.11 -11.54
C ASP A 238 -6.51 2.08 -12.17
N ARG A 239 -5.95 1.62 -13.29
CA ARG A 239 -4.91 2.34 -14.03
C ARG A 239 -5.38 3.70 -14.57
N GLU A 240 -6.68 3.91 -14.70
CA GLU A 240 -7.23 5.18 -15.19
C GLU A 240 -6.89 6.33 -14.24
N GLU A 241 -6.75 6.07 -12.95
CA GLU A 241 -6.36 7.06 -11.94
C GLU A 241 -4.92 7.55 -12.08
N ARG A 242 -4.08 6.88 -12.87
CA ARG A 242 -2.74 7.37 -13.24
C ARG A 242 -2.78 8.37 -14.40
N LYS A 243 -3.91 8.55 -15.09
CA LYS A 243 -4.03 9.45 -16.24
C LYS A 243 -4.28 10.90 -15.84
N GLY A 244 -3.80 11.81 -16.68
CA GLY A 244 -4.14 13.22 -16.63
C GLY A 244 -3.34 14.05 -15.64
N LYS A 245 -3.68 15.33 -15.58
CA LYS A 245 -2.99 16.30 -14.72
C LYS A 245 -3.28 16.04 -13.25
N GLY A 246 -2.26 16.11 -12.42
CA GLY A 246 -2.39 15.98 -10.98
C GLY A 246 -2.58 14.53 -10.49
N ALA A 247 -2.38 13.52 -11.34
CA ALA A 247 -2.39 12.12 -10.92
C ALA A 247 -1.22 11.80 -9.97
N SER A 248 -1.42 10.82 -9.08
CA SER A 248 -0.31 10.18 -8.38
C SER A 248 0.55 9.39 -9.38
N ASP A 249 1.78 9.11 -9.06
CA ASP A 249 2.62 8.15 -9.80
C ASP A 249 2.21 6.69 -9.57
N HIS A 250 1.35 6.44 -8.59
CA HIS A 250 0.69 5.15 -8.34
C HIS A 250 -0.79 5.18 -8.76
N ALA A 251 -1.33 3.99 -9.05
CA ALA A 251 -2.75 3.74 -9.27
C ALA A 251 -3.32 2.85 -8.15
N PRO A 252 -4.62 2.99 -7.80
CA PRO A 252 -5.25 2.14 -6.79
C PRO A 252 -5.22 0.66 -7.16
N VAL A 253 -4.92 -0.20 -6.19
CA VAL A 253 -5.17 -1.64 -6.25
C VAL A 253 -6.48 -1.90 -5.54
N VAL A 254 -7.44 -2.51 -6.21
CA VAL A 254 -8.79 -2.77 -5.73
C VAL A 254 -8.99 -4.27 -5.57
N VAL A 255 -9.60 -4.69 -4.46
CA VAL A 255 -9.96 -6.08 -4.17
C VAL A 255 -11.42 -6.15 -3.75
N ASP A 256 -12.19 -6.99 -4.41
CA ASP A 256 -13.57 -7.30 -4.06
C ASP A 256 -13.64 -8.59 -3.26
N LEU A 257 -14.34 -8.54 -2.11
CA LEU A 257 -14.47 -9.62 -1.15
C LEU A 257 -15.94 -10.03 -0.98
N GLU A 258 -16.18 -11.31 -0.84
CA GLU A 258 -17.42 -11.87 -0.31
C GLU A 258 -17.27 -12.15 1.19
N VAL A 259 -17.62 -11.18 2.03
CA VAL A 259 -17.54 -11.21 3.50
C VAL A 259 -18.79 -10.60 4.13
#